data_f494542656e8f5c845e7e606cfd0a3d1
#
_entry.id   f494542656e8f5c845e7e606cfd0a3d1
#
_cell.length_a   1.000
_cell.length_b   1.000
_cell.length_c   1.000
_cell.angle_alpha   90.00
_cell.angle_beta   90.00
_cell.angle_gamma   90.00
#
_symmetry.space_group_name_H-M   'P 1'
#
loop_
_entity.id
_entity.type
_entity.pdbx_description
1 polymer ?
#
loop_
_entity_poly.entity_id
_entity_poly.type
_entity_poly.pdbx_seq_one_letter_code
_entity_poly.pdbx_strand_id
1 'polypeptide(L)'
;MSTGGSAGPIQRLVTSGTFELDGGSWDVDNNIWLVGDDKEVVVFDAAHTADPIIEAVAGRHVLAVVCTHGHNDHVTVAPALGKALDAPVLLHPADDVLWRMTHPDSDFRSIADGDTLRVAGTELRALHTPGHSPGSVCWHAPELNAVFSGDTLFQGGPGATGRSFSDFPTILESISGRLGTLPGETVVYTGHGDTTTVGDEIVHYDEWVAKGS
;
A
#
# COMPACT_ATOMS: atom_id res chain seq x y z
N MET A 1 24.42 -16.71 -22.49
CA MET A 1 24.70 -15.47 -21.74
C MET A 1 23.39 -14.74 -21.67
N SER A 2 22.66 -14.93 -20.58
CA SER A 2 21.39 -14.23 -20.33
C SER A 2 21.72 -12.82 -19.85
N THR A 3 21.37 -11.81 -20.63
CA THR A 3 21.45 -10.41 -20.20
C THR A 3 20.35 -10.20 -19.17
N GLY A 4 20.68 -10.40 -17.89
CA GLY A 4 19.82 -10.00 -16.81
C GLY A 4 19.68 -8.47 -16.84
N GLY A 5 18.61 -7.99 -17.45
CA GLY A 5 18.22 -6.60 -17.30
C GLY A 5 17.94 -6.38 -15.81
N SER A 6 18.66 -5.44 -15.19
CA SER A 6 18.35 -4.96 -13.85
C SER A 6 16.91 -4.48 -13.87
N ALA A 7 16.05 -5.13 -13.11
CA ALA A 7 14.72 -4.61 -12.86
C ALA A 7 14.88 -3.22 -12.23
N GLY A 8 14.04 -2.26 -12.63
CA GLY A 8 14.05 -0.93 -12.02
C GLY A 8 13.82 -1.02 -10.50
N PRO A 9 14.05 0.08 -9.76
CA PRO A 9 13.96 0.08 -8.30
C PRO A 9 12.53 -0.21 -7.78
N ILE A 10 11.53 -0.14 -8.63
CA ILE A 10 10.12 -0.45 -8.33
C ILE A 10 9.63 -1.48 -9.35
N GLN A 11 9.08 -2.58 -8.85
CA GLN A 11 8.47 -3.64 -9.65
C GLN A 11 7.00 -3.78 -9.27
N ARG A 12 6.12 -3.98 -10.26
CA ARG A 12 4.71 -4.30 -10.07
C ARG A 12 4.46 -5.78 -10.28
N LEU A 13 3.69 -6.36 -9.37
CA LEU A 13 3.04 -7.65 -9.52
C LEU A 13 1.55 -7.44 -9.31
N VAL A 14 0.70 -8.20 -10.00
CA VAL A 14 -0.74 -8.20 -9.80
C VAL A 14 -1.18 -9.59 -9.36
N THR A 15 -1.99 -9.64 -8.29
CA THR A 15 -2.66 -10.86 -7.86
C THR A 15 -4.17 -10.62 -7.78
N SER A 16 -4.96 -11.67 -8.03
CA SER A 16 -6.42 -11.60 -8.08
C SER A 16 -7.05 -12.40 -6.95
N GLY A 17 -8.15 -11.90 -6.41
CA GLY A 17 -8.92 -12.57 -5.37
C GLY A 17 -10.16 -11.77 -4.99
N THR A 18 -10.54 -11.76 -3.71
CA THR A 18 -11.76 -11.09 -3.24
C THR A 18 -11.47 -10.05 -2.16
N PHE A 19 -12.15 -8.92 -2.25
CA PHE A 19 -12.35 -7.99 -1.14
C PHE A 19 -13.64 -8.34 -0.41
N GLU A 20 -13.60 -8.45 0.91
CA GLU A 20 -14.74 -8.85 1.75
C GLU A 20 -14.92 -7.87 2.91
N LEU A 21 -16.09 -7.26 3.01
CA LEU A 21 -16.46 -6.37 4.11
C LEU A 21 -17.98 -6.25 4.21
N ASP A 22 -18.53 -6.06 5.41
CA ASP A 22 -19.95 -5.84 5.68
C ASP A 22 -20.88 -6.91 5.06
N GLY A 23 -20.38 -8.16 4.96
CA GLY A 23 -21.10 -9.29 4.36
C GLY A 23 -21.15 -9.28 2.83
N GLY A 24 -20.48 -8.34 2.17
CA GLY A 24 -20.25 -8.33 0.73
C GLY A 24 -18.93 -8.99 0.33
N SER A 25 -18.83 -9.41 -0.93
CA SER A 25 -17.62 -9.97 -1.54
C SER A 25 -17.53 -9.51 -2.99
N TRP A 26 -16.38 -9.02 -3.41
CA TRP A 26 -16.13 -8.48 -4.76
C TRP A 26 -14.81 -9.01 -5.29
N ASP A 27 -14.81 -9.45 -6.55
CA ASP A 27 -13.58 -9.82 -7.25
C ASP A 27 -12.73 -8.57 -7.49
N VAL A 28 -11.44 -8.63 -7.11
CA VAL A 28 -10.50 -7.53 -7.23
C VAL A 28 -9.12 -8.01 -7.66
N ASP A 29 -8.42 -7.12 -8.36
CA ASP A 29 -7.00 -7.25 -8.69
C ASP A 29 -6.20 -6.27 -7.85
N ASN A 30 -5.24 -6.76 -7.07
CA ASN A 30 -4.39 -5.94 -6.24
C ASN A 30 -2.99 -5.79 -6.83
N ASN A 31 -2.48 -4.57 -6.75
CA ASN A 31 -1.08 -4.29 -7.01
C ASN A 31 -0.23 -4.64 -5.80
N ILE A 32 0.83 -5.37 -6.04
CA ILE A 32 1.89 -5.61 -5.08
C ILE A 32 3.12 -4.91 -5.62
N TRP A 33 3.70 -4.03 -4.81
CA TRP A 33 4.88 -3.28 -5.20
C TRP A 33 6.11 -3.81 -4.48
N LEU A 34 7.16 -4.13 -5.24
CA LEU A 34 8.45 -4.54 -4.71
C LEU A 34 9.43 -3.38 -4.94
N VAL A 35 9.99 -2.88 -3.85
CA VAL A 35 10.91 -1.72 -3.88
C VAL A 35 12.26 -2.12 -3.37
N GLY A 36 13.31 -1.92 -4.15
CA GLY A 36 14.67 -2.30 -3.78
C GLY A 36 15.59 -2.52 -4.97
N ASP A 37 16.63 -3.33 -4.78
CA ASP A 37 17.62 -3.67 -5.80
C ASP A 37 17.69 -5.20 -6.02
N ASP A 38 18.83 -5.68 -6.50
CA ASP A 38 19.10 -7.11 -6.74
C ASP A 38 19.48 -7.89 -5.45
N LYS A 39 19.60 -7.21 -4.30
CA LYS A 39 20.04 -7.80 -3.02
C LYS A 39 18.96 -7.76 -1.96
N GLU A 40 18.25 -6.62 -1.86
CA GLU A 40 17.27 -6.39 -0.82
C GLU A 40 16.01 -5.71 -1.37
N VAL A 41 14.88 -5.95 -0.71
CA VAL A 41 13.57 -5.50 -1.16
C VAL A 41 12.62 -5.29 0.02
N VAL A 42 11.71 -4.33 -0.13
CA VAL A 42 10.47 -4.19 0.66
C VAL A 42 9.31 -4.59 -0.23
N VAL A 43 8.36 -5.35 0.32
CA VAL A 43 7.12 -5.76 -0.36
C VAL A 43 5.97 -4.96 0.22
N PHE A 44 5.22 -4.24 -0.64
CA PHE A 44 4.01 -3.53 -0.27
C PHE A 44 2.79 -4.36 -0.64
N ASP A 45 1.96 -4.62 0.35
CA ASP A 45 0.77 -5.45 0.37
C ASP A 45 1.04 -6.93 0.03
N ALA A 46 0.36 -7.80 0.73
CA ALA A 46 0.52 -9.24 0.60
C ALA A 46 -0.84 -9.85 0.25
N ALA A 47 -1.27 -9.56 -0.99
CA ALA A 47 -2.60 -9.85 -1.48
C ALA A 47 -2.73 -11.27 -2.03
N HIS A 48 -3.83 -11.92 -1.69
CA HIS A 48 -4.40 -13.13 -2.27
C HIS A 48 -3.52 -14.38 -2.25
N THR A 49 -2.36 -14.40 -2.91
CA THR A 49 -1.51 -15.59 -3.07
C THR A 49 -0.04 -15.29 -2.83
N ALA A 50 0.66 -16.13 -2.03
CA ALA A 50 2.06 -15.91 -1.67
C ALA A 50 3.05 -16.33 -2.76
N ASP A 51 2.80 -17.42 -3.49
CA ASP A 51 3.76 -18.01 -4.42
C ASP A 51 4.26 -17.03 -5.49
N PRO A 52 3.39 -16.26 -6.19
CA PRO A 52 3.87 -15.28 -7.16
C PRO A 52 4.73 -14.17 -6.54
N ILE A 53 4.45 -13.79 -5.28
CA ILE A 53 5.24 -12.78 -4.56
C ILE A 53 6.62 -13.33 -4.22
N ILE A 54 6.69 -14.56 -3.71
CA ILE A 54 7.95 -15.26 -3.40
C ILE A 54 8.80 -15.41 -4.67
N GLU A 55 8.18 -15.79 -5.79
CA GLU A 55 8.84 -15.89 -7.09
C GLU A 55 9.39 -14.52 -7.54
N ALA A 56 8.60 -13.46 -7.41
CA ALA A 56 9.00 -12.10 -7.76
C ALA A 56 10.12 -11.56 -6.85
N VAL A 57 10.16 -11.94 -5.58
CA VAL A 57 11.26 -11.62 -4.65
C VAL A 57 12.60 -12.21 -5.14
N ALA A 58 12.56 -13.36 -5.82
CA ALA A 58 13.71 -13.97 -6.49
C ALA A 58 14.95 -14.19 -5.57
N GLY A 59 14.72 -14.55 -4.30
CA GLY A 59 15.76 -14.82 -3.33
C GLY A 59 16.47 -13.59 -2.75
N ARG A 60 15.99 -12.38 -3.03
CA ARG A 60 16.44 -11.15 -2.37
C ARG A 60 16.12 -11.18 -0.88
N HIS A 61 16.90 -10.46 -0.08
CA HIS A 61 16.60 -10.25 1.34
C HIS A 61 15.38 -9.32 1.47
N VAL A 62 14.30 -9.81 2.10
CA VAL A 62 13.09 -9.01 2.35
C VAL A 62 13.22 -8.31 3.69
N LEU A 63 13.30 -6.99 3.68
CA LEU A 63 13.43 -6.18 4.88
C LEU A 63 12.12 -6.09 5.67
N ALA A 64 11.00 -6.05 4.96
CA ALA A 64 9.66 -6.04 5.53
C ALA A 64 8.60 -6.39 4.47
N VAL A 65 7.49 -6.97 4.94
CA VAL A 65 6.20 -7.00 4.26
C VAL A 65 5.37 -5.88 4.87
N VAL A 66 5.13 -4.82 4.11
CA VAL A 66 4.41 -3.62 4.55
C VAL A 66 2.98 -3.70 4.08
N CYS A 67 2.02 -3.71 5.00
CA CYS A 67 0.61 -3.59 4.67
C CYS A 67 0.23 -2.10 4.72
N THR A 68 -0.25 -1.56 3.60
CA THR A 68 -0.68 -0.16 3.52
C THR A 68 -1.89 0.10 4.42
N HIS A 69 -2.76 -0.91 4.56
CA HIS A 69 -3.91 -0.92 5.45
C HIS A 69 -4.40 -2.36 5.72
N GLY A 70 -5.42 -2.52 6.57
CA GLY A 70 -5.83 -3.80 7.12
C GLY A 70 -6.94 -4.54 6.39
N HIS A 71 -7.41 -4.11 5.22
CA HIS A 71 -8.43 -4.84 4.46
C HIS A 71 -7.90 -6.21 3.99
N ASN A 72 -8.80 -7.20 3.96
CA ASN A 72 -8.43 -8.59 3.70
C ASN A 72 -7.64 -8.78 2.39
N ASP A 73 -8.01 -8.09 1.34
CA ASP A 73 -7.37 -8.16 0.02
C ASP A 73 -5.97 -7.55 -0.03
N HIS A 74 -5.54 -6.79 0.99
CA HIS A 74 -4.16 -6.29 1.13
C HIS A 74 -3.31 -7.11 2.10
N VAL A 75 -3.94 -7.89 2.98
CA VAL A 75 -3.23 -8.61 4.04
C VAL A 75 -3.38 -10.13 3.96
N THR A 76 -4.13 -10.66 2.99
CA THR A 76 -4.57 -12.08 2.93
C THR A 76 -3.47 -13.07 3.26
N VAL A 77 -2.28 -12.90 2.69
CA VAL A 77 -1.15 -13.83 2.89
C VAL A 77 -0.01 -13.24 3.71
N ALA A 78 -0.20 -12.07 4.33
CA ALA A 78 0.87 -11.34 5.02
C ALA A 78 1.59 -12.17 6.10
N PRO A 79 0.92 -12.88 7.03
CA PRO A 79 1.62 -13.70 8.02
C PRO A 79 2.39 -14.86 7.39
N ALA A 80 1.79 -15.53 6.40
CA ALA A 80 2.43 -16.66 5.73
C ALA A 80 3.63 -16.20 4.91
N LEU A 81 3.51 -15.09 4.21
CA LEU A 81 4.57 -14.47 3.42
C LEU A 81 5.73 -14.00 4.32
N GLY A 82 5.43 -13.29 5.41
CA GLY A 82 6.43 -12.86 6.39
C GLY A 82 7.22 -14.02 6.97
N LYS A 83 6.53 -15.12 7.30
CA LYS A 83 7.19 -16.36 7.78
C LYS A 83 8.05 -17.02 6.70
N ALA A 84 7.57 -17.10 5.46
CA ALA A 84 8.30 -17.73 4.36
C ALA A 84 9.56 -16.96 3.96
N LEU A 85 9.54 -15.64 4.10
CA LEU A 85 10.63 -14.74 3.72
C LEU A 85 11.48 -14.27 4.90
N ASP A 86 11.22 -14.76 6.11
CA ASP A 86 11.89 -14.35 7.37
C ASP A 86 11.86 -12.81 7.55
N ALA A 87 10.71 -12.20 7.28
CA ALA A 87 10.52 -10.77 7.27
C ALA A 87 9.40 -10.32 8.22
N PRO A 88 9.54 -9.19 8.94
CA PRO A 88 8.47 -8.66 9.75
C PRO A 88 7.32 -8.17 8.87
N VAL A 89 6.09 -8.41 9.34
CA VAL A 89 4.88 -7.80 8.77
C VAL A 89 4.60 -6.50 9.50
N LEU A 90 4.45 -5.41 8.76
CA LEU A 90 4.24 -4.07 9.30
C LEU A 90 2.84 -3.58 8.97
N LEU A 91 2.13 -3.03 9.97
CA LEU A 91 0.81 -2.43 9.81
C LEU A 91 0.62 -1.32 10.85
N HIS A 92 -0.17 -0.31 10.54
CA HIS A 92 -0.55 0.73 11.50
C HIS A 92 -1.56 0.16 12.52
N PRO A 93 -1.36 0.39 13.85
CA PRO A 93 -2.16 -0.26 14.88
C PRO A 93 -3.65 0.14 14.89
N ALA A 94 -4.01 1.26 14.27
CA ALA A 94 -5.43 1.64 14.12
C ALA A 94 -6.22 0.66 13.24
N ASP A 95 -5.56 -0.14 12.42
CA ASP A 95 -6.17 -1.19 11.60
C ASP A 95 -6.13 -2.59 12.25
N ASP A 96 -5.77 -2.70 13.54
CA ASP A 96 -5.83 -3.99 14.26
C ASP A 96 -7.22 -4.64 14.18
N VAL A 97 -8.28 -3.85 14.20
CA VAL A 97 -9.66 -4.34 14.06
C VAL A 97 -9.88 -5.05 12.71
N LEU A 98 -9.40 -4.49 11.61
CA LEU A 98 -9.49 -5.09 10.27
C LEU A 98 -8.56 -6.30 10.14
N TRP A 99 -7.34 -6.17 10.66
CA TRP A 99 -6.38 -7.27 10.70
C TRP A 99 -6.95 -8.51 11.41
N ARG A 100 -7.55 -8.32 12.60
CA ARG A 100 -8.14 -9.43 13.39
C ARG A 100 -9.33 -10.10 12.70
N MET A 101 -10.01 -9.43 11.77
CA MET A 101 -11.07 -10.07 10.97
C MET A 101 -10.50 -11.14 10.02
N THR A 102 -9.28 -10.94 9.52
CA THR A 102 -8.61 -11.86 8.60
C THR A 102 -7.63 -12.79 9.34
N HIS A 103 -6.92 -12.27 10.34
CA HIS A 103 -5.84 -12.94 11.06
C HIS A 103 -6.01 -12.84 12.58
N PRO A 104 -7.02 -13.51 13.16
CA PRO A 104 -7.34 -13.38 14.60
C PRO A 104 -6.19 -13.82 15.53
N ASP A 105 -5.37 -14.77 15.07
CA ASP A 105 -4.31 -15.40 15.89
C ASP A 105 -2.88 -14.98 15.46
N SER A 106 -2.76 -14.01 14.54
CA SER A 106 -1.44 -13.57 14.06
C SER A 106 -1.19 -12.12 14.47
N ASP A 107 0.06 -11.81 14.83
CA ASP A 107 0.49 -10.46 15.17
C ASP A 107 1.23 -9.80 14.03
N PHE A 108 1.32 -8.47 14.09
CA PHE A 108 2.13 -7.64 13.22
C PHE A 108 3.00 -6.70 14.06
N ARG A 109 4.04 -6.14 13.45
CA ARG A 109 4.81 -5.07 14.06
C ARG A 109 4.17 -3.73 13.74
N SER A 110 3.84 -2.96 14.76
CA SER A 110 3.23 -1.62 14.61
C SER A 110 4.18 -0.62 13.98
N ILE A 111 3.61 0.20 13.11
CA ILE A 111 4.24 1.40 12.55
C ILE A 111 3.44 2.64 12.94
N ALA A 112 4.10 3.79 12.92
CA ALA A 112 3.51 5.09 13.22
C ALA A 112 3.80 6.12 12.12
N ASP A 113 3.07 7.24 12.15
CA ASP A 113 3.35 8.38 11.28
C ASP A 113 4.79 8.86 11.45
N GLY A 114 5.49 9.05 10.33
CA GLY A 114 6.88 9.47 10.28
C GLY A 114 7.92 8.36 10.45
N ASP A 115 7.52 7.12 10.74
CA ASP A 115 8.45 5.99 10.73
C ASP A 115 9.13 5.83 9.37
N THR A 116 10.38 5.36 9.38
CA THR A 116 11.16 5.20 8.16
C THR A 116 11.70 3.78 8.01
N LEU A 117 11.74 3.32 6.76
CA LEU A 117 12.50 2.14 6.33
C LEU A 117 13.56 2.56 5.32
N ARG A 118 14.71 1.88 5.31
CA ARG A 118 15.73 2.09 4.28
C ARG A 118 15.93 0.80 3.51
N VAL A 119 15.85 0.89 2.18
CA VAL A 119 16.04 -0.23 1.27
C VAL A 119 16.86 0.24 0.05
N ALA A 120 17.92 -0.44 -0.29
CA ALA A 120 18.76 -0.14 -1.45
C ALA A 120 19.17 1.34 -1.57
N GLY A 121 19.45 1.98 -0.43
CA GLY A 121 19.82 3.40 -0.35
C GLY A 121 18.65 4.39 -0.38
N THR A 122 17.43 3.94 -0.61
CA THR A 122 16.20 4.75 -0.61
C THR A 122 15.59 4.80 0.79
N GLU A 123 15.15 5.97 1.22
CA GLU A 123 14.30 6.14 2.40
C GLU A 123 12.83 6.05 2.02
N LEU A 124 12.09 5.20 2.71
CA LEU A 124 10.64 5.09 2.64
C LEU A 124 10.08 5.66 3.94
N ARG A 125 9.25 6.70 3.85
CA ARG A 125 8.65 7.36 5.02
C ARG A 125 7.16 7.11 5.09
N ALA A 126 6.69 6.63 6.23
CA ALA A 126 5.28 6.43 6.54
C ALA A 126 4.55 7.77 6.71
N LEU A 127 3.45 7.94 6.01
CA LEU A 127 2.52 9.05 6.12
C LEU A 127 1.17 8.46 6.54
N HIS A 128 0.73 8.66 7.77
CA HIS A 128 -0.59 8.21 8.22
C HIS A 128 -1.67 9.00 7.48
N THR A 129 -2.49 8.31 6.71
CA THR A 129 -3.52 8.86 5.81
C THR A 129 -4.86 8.15 6.04
N PRO A 130 -5.47 8.29 7.24
CA PRO A 130 -6.74 7.64 7.53
C PRO A 130 -7.87 8.13 6.64
N GLY A 131 -8.94 7.33 6.55
CA GLY A 131 -10.17 7.67 5.86
C GLY A 131 -10.72 6.54 5.02
N HIS A 132 -9.90 5.85 4.21
CA HIS A 132 -10.29 4.57 3.60
C HIS A 132 -10.36 3.47 4.67
N SER A 133 -9.37 3.41 5.54
CA SER A 133 -9.38 2.71 6.82
C SER A 133 -8.79 3.60 7.92
N PRO A 134 -8.99 3.27 9.22
CA PRO A 134 -8.41 4.06 10.32
C PRO A 134 -6.89 4.07 10.33
N GLY A 135 -6.26 3.00 9.87
CA GLY A 135 -4.82 2.80 9.86
C GLY A 135 -4.16 2.88 8.49
N SER A 136 -4.83 3.43 7.48
CA SER A 136 -4.23 3.62 6.16
C SER A 136 -2.94 4.44 6.23
N VAL A 137 -1.88 3.97 5.56
CA VAL A 137 -0.57 4.61 5.49
C VAL A 137 -0.10 4.65 4.05
N CYS A 138 0.23 5.84 3.57
CA CYS A 138 1.00 6.03 2.35
C CYS A 138 2.50 6.01 2.66
N TRP A 139 3.31 5.49 1.75
CA TRP A 139 4.77 5.47 1.92
C TRP A 139 5.45 6.31 0.86
N HIS A 140 6.07 7.40 1.30
CA HIS A 140 6.77 8.35 0.43
C HIS A 140 8.24 7.99 0.28
N ALA A 141 8.71 7.91 -0.96
CA ALA A 141 10.09 7.66 -1.36
C ALA A 141 10.59 8.82 -2.22
N PRO A 142 11.10 9.91 -1.63
CA PRO A 142 11.47 11.11 -2.38
C PRO A 142 12.57 10.86 -3.40
N GLU A 143 13.55 10.00 -3.11
CA GLU A 143 14.63 9.65 -4.02
C GLU A 143 14.15 8.92 -5.28
N LEU A 144 12.98 8.29 -5.22
CA LEU A 144 12.33 7.61 -6.35
C LEU A 144 11.21 8.45 -6.99
N ASN A 145 10.96 9.65 -6.47
CA ASN A 145 9.81 10.47 -6.86
C ASN A 145 8.48 9.68 -6.80
N ALA A 146 8.28 8.92 -5.73
CA ALA A 146 7.22 7.92 -5.60
C ALA A 146 6.48 8.03 -4.27
N VAL A 147 5.18 7.73 -4.28
CA VAL A 147 4.38 7.45 -3.09
C VAL A 147 3.52 6.20 -3.33
N PHE A 148 3.60 5.24 -2.41
CA PHE A 148 2.77 4.04 -2.42
C PHE A 148 1.53 4.34 -1.60
N SER A 149 0.40 4.56 -2.27
CA SER A 149 -0.81 5.11 -1.65
C SER A 149 -1.74 4.05 -1.04
N GLY A 150 -1.51 2.76 -1.34
CA GLY A 150 -2.57 1.78 -1.08
C GLY A 150 -3.88 2.26 -1.67
N ASP A 151 -4.91 2.31 -0.84
CA ASP A 151 -6.26 2.71 -1.23
C ASP A 151 -6.63 4.12 -0.77
N THR A 152 -5.63 4.98 -0.53
CA THR A 152 -5.89 6.38 -0.17
C THR A 152 -6.19 7.24 -1.41
N LEU A 153 -5.40 7.11 -2.48
CA LEU A 153 -5.53 7.89 -3.72
C LEU A 153 -5.28 7.01 -4.93
N PHE A 154 -6.17 7.11 -5.90
CA PHE A 154 -6.13 6.40 -7.19
C PHE A 154 -6.10 7.36 -8.36
N GLN A 155 -5.87 6.84 -9.55
CA GLN A 155 -6.21 7.53 -10.78
C GLN A 155 -7.73 7.77 -10.80
N GLY A 156 -8.12 9.05 -10.80
CA GLY A 156 -9.52 9.48 -10.84
C GLY A 156 -10.12 9.82 -9.46
N GLY A 157 -9.35 9.71 -8.37
CA GLY A 157 -9.80 10.25 -7.09
C GLY A 157 -9.49 9.44 -5.84
N PRO A 158 -10.13 9.81 -4.72
CA PRO A 158 -9.98 9.14 -3.43
C PRO A 158 -10.41 7.68 -3.47
N GLY A 159 -9.84 6.89 -2.59
CA GLY A 159 -10.29 5.55 -2.30
C GLY A 159 -11.74 5.50 -1.81
N ALA A 160 -12.39 4.36 -2.05
CA ALA A 160 -13.79 4.18 -1.68
C ALA A 160 -14.00 4.35 -0.17
N THR A 161 -15.08 5.02 0.17
CA THR A 161 -15.60 5.17 1.53
C THR A 161 -17.09 4.77 1.56
N GLY A 162 -17.77 4.93 2.71
CA GLY A 162 -19.17 4.57 2.86
C GLY A 162 -19.41 3.13 3.32
N ARG A 163 -18.31 2.38 3.63
CA ARG A 163 -18.34 1.08 4.33
C ARG A 163 -17.85 1.25 5.77
N SER A 164 -17.99 0.19 6.57
CA SER A 164 -17.49 0.16 7.95
C SER A 164 -16.02 0.58 8.01
N PHE A 165 -15.67 1.36 9.04
CA PHE A 165 -14.32 1.87 9.33
C PHE A 165 -13.80 2.93 8.35
N SER A 166 -14.59 3.38 7.37
CA SER A 166 -14.19 4.44 6.44
C SER A 166 -14.91 5.77 6.71
N ASP A 167 -14.27 6.88 6.32
CA ASP A 167 -14.81 8.24 6.49
C ASP A 167 -14.33 9.16 5.37
N PHE A 168 -15.29 9.69 4.58
CA PHE A 168 -14.96 10.49 3.40
C PHE A 168 -14.32 11.85 3.73
N PRO A 169 -14.80 12.64 4.70
CA PRO A 169 -14.12 13.87 5.10
C PRO A 169 -12.66 13.61 5.51
N THR A 170 -12.42 12.56 6.29
CA THR A 170 -11.08 12.22 6.77
C THR A 170 -10.13 11.83 5.63
N ILE A 171 -10.59 11.08 4.62
CA ILE A 171 -9.71 10.74 3.48
C ILE A 171 -9.34 11.98 2.67
N LEU A 172 -10.27 12.92 2.50
CA LEU A 172 -9.99 14.20 1.83
C LEU A 172 -8.96 15.05 2.61
N GLU A 173 -9.09 15.11 3.94
CA GLU A 173 -8.10 15.79 4.80
C GLU A 173 -6.72 15.13 4.68
N SER A 174 -6.67 13.80 4.68
CA SER A 174 -5.44 13.03 4.49
C SER A 174 -4.80 13.32 3.12
N ILE A 175 -5.58 13.30 2.04
CA ILE A 175 -5.08 13.58 0.70
C ILE A 175 -4.55 15.01 0.60
N SER A 176 -5.34 16.01 1.02
CA SER A 176 -4.91 17.41 0.90
C SER A 176 -3.73 17.75 1.81
N GLY A 177 -3.76 17.28 3.06
CA GLY A 177 -2.77 17.62 4.08
C GLY A 177 -1.47 16.82 4.00
N ARG A 178 -1.47 15.64 3.36
CA ARG A 178 -0.31 14.76 3.26
C ARG A 178 0.17 14.60 1.82
N LEU A 179 -0.68 14.11 0.92
CA LEU A 179 -0.29 13.85 -0.46
C LEU A 179 -0.22 15.12 -1.29
N GLY A 180 -1.19 16.04 -1.11
CA GLY A 180 -1.22 17.33 -1.81
C GLY A 180 -0.07 18.27 -1.46
N THR A 181 0.73 17.96 -0.42
CA THR A 181 1.96 18.71 -0.08
C THR A 181 3.21 18.16 -0.76
N LEU A 182 3.12 17.01 -1.43
CA LEU A 182 4.21 16.43 -2.20
C LEU A 182 4.36 17.15 -3.55
N PRO A 183 5.55 17.06 -4.18
CA PRO A 183 5.72 17.57 -5.55
C PRO A 183 4.68 16.98 -6.51
N GLY A 184 4.13 17.81 -7.40
CA GLY A 184 3.07 17.37 -8.32
C GLY A 184 3.48 16.22 -9.25
N GLU A 185 4.77 16.13 -9.58
CA GLU A 185 5.33 15.05 -10.41
C GLU A 185 5.49 13.71 -9.64
N THR A 186 5.25 13.69 -8.32
CA THR A 186 5.36 12.45 -7.53
C THR A 186 4.39 11.40 -8.06
N VAL A 187 4.92 10.26 -8.49
CA VAL A 187 4.14 9.13 -9.01
C VAL A 187 3.43 8.43 -7.86
N VAL A 188 2.13 8.23 -8.01
CA VAL A 188 1.27 7.50 -7.06
C VAL A 188 1.16 6.05 -7.50
N TYR A 189 1.71 5.16 -6.69
CA TYR A 189 1.65 3.70 -6.84
C TYR A 189 0.49 3.18 -6.00
N THR A 190 -0.59 2.85 -6.67
CA THR A 190 -1.92 2.56 -6.08
C THR A 190 -2.06 1.10 -5.63
N GLY A 191 -3.01 0.81 -4.73
CA GLY A 191 -3.36 -0.56 -4.34
C GLY A 191 -4.05 -1.34 -5.44
N HIS A 192 -4.78 -0.66 -6.33
CA HIS A 192 -5.49 -1.24 -7.48
C HIS A 192 -5.33 -0.37 -8.73
N GLY A 193 -5.48 -0.97 -9.91
CA GLY A 193 -5.51 -0.25 -11.17
C GLY A 193 -4.16 0.38 -11.56
N ASP A 194 -4.22 1.48 -12.30
CA ASP A 194 -3.04 2.13 -12.85
C ASP A 194 -2.46 3.19 -11.91
N THR A 195 -1.19 3.53 -12.14
CA THR A 195 -0.51 4.63 -11.45
C THR A 195 -1.00 5.97 -11.98
N THR A 196 -0.82 7.02 -11.16
CA THR A 196 -1.08 8.42 -11.53
C THR A 196 0.01 9.32 -10.97
N THR A 197 -0.19 10.62 -10.94
CA THR A 197 0.67 11.58 -10.24
C THR A 197 -0.13 12.39 -9.22
N VAL A 198 0.54 12.90 -8.20
CA VAL A 198 -0.12 13.79 -7.22
C VAL A 198 -0.73 15.00 -7.93
N GLY A 199 -0.03 15.58 -8.89
CA GLY A 199 -0.49 16.77 -9.60
C GLY A 199 -1.73 16.52 -10.45
N ASP A 200 -1.78 15.37 -11.16
CA ASP A 200 -2.93 15.02 -11.99
C ASP A 200 -4.21 14.83 -11.18
N GLU A 201 -4.08 14.35 -9.94
CA GLU A 201 -5.23 14.10 -9.09
C GLU A 201 -5.65 15.31 -8.24
N ILE A 202 -4.70 16.00 -7.62
CA ILE A 202 -5.03 17.07 -6.65
C ILE A 202 -5.76 18.25 -7.29
N VAL A 203 -5.64 18.45 -8.59
CA VAL A 203 -6.38 19.50 -9.32
C VAL A 203 -7.88 19.29 -9.28
N HIS A 204 -8.36 18.07 -9.00
CA HIS A 204 -9.76 17.69 -8.88
C HIS A 204 -10.30 17.72 -7.45
N TYR A 205 -9.49 18.17 -6.49
CA TYR A 205 -9.86 18.15 -5.07
C TYR A 205 -11.21 18.84 -4.77
N ASP A 206 -11.43 20.03 -5.32
CA ASP A 206 -12.68 20.77 -5.11
C ASP A 206 -13.90 20.04 -5.69
N GLU A 207 -13.71 19.27 -6.76
CA GLU A 207 -14.79 18.44 -7.35
C GLU A 207 -15.14 17.27 -6.42
N TRP A 208 -14.14 16.65 -5.76
CA TRP A 208 -14.39 15.59 -4.78
C TRP A 208 -15.14 16.13 -3.56
N VAL A 209 -14.72 17.28 -3.02
CA VAL A 209 -15.41 17.96 -1.93
C VAL A 209 -16.88 18.26 -2.31
N ALA A 210 -17.12 18.74 -3.53
CA ALA A 210 -18.47 19.07 -4.00
C ALA A 210 -19.38 17.84 -4.19
N LYS A 211 -18.81 16.68 -4.56
CA LYS A 211 -19.56 15.42 -4.69
C LYS A 211 -20.02 14.87 -3.33
N GLY A 212 -19.24 15.06 -2.26
CA GLY A 212 -19.61 14.69 -0.90
C GLY A 212 -19.61 13.19 -0.59
N SER A 213 -19.08 12.37 -1.51
CA SER A 213 -18.99 10.90 -1.36
C SER A 213 -17.99 10.31 -2.36
#